data_2adc00d6fb1084eb26ba2eb3016a5138
#
_entry.id   2adc00d6fb1084eb26ba2eb3016a5138
#
_cell.length_a   1.000
_cell.length_b   1.000
_cell.length_c   1.000
_cell.angle_alpha   90.00
_cell.angle_beta   90.00
_cell.angle_gamma   90.00
#
_symmetry.space_group_name_H-M   'P 1'
#
loop_
_entity.id
_entity.type
_entity.pdbx_description
1 polymer ?
#
loop_
_entity_poly.entity_id
_entity_poly.type
_entity_poly.pdbx_seq_one_letter_code
_entity_poly.pdbx_strand_id
1 'polypeptide(L)'
;MTGILPIKKYYSHSFLNNFKEYNMLRPQKFAKYFGFTDDDVKELLKKYDSELSYKELKEWYDGYKLNGIDIYNPNSIFIAIESNECDTYFSDSASNEDLFDCINMDLDGLKEDVLSLLEGQKIPFNSKEFQNNISEIKTKNDVFCLLIC
;
A
#
# COMPACT_ATOMS: atom_id res chain seq x y z
N MET A 1 13.83 3.66 12.20
CA MET A 1 13.56 4.86 11.39
C MET A 1 12.53 4.44 10.35
N THR A 2 11.41 5.11 10.27
CA THR A 2 10.31 4.84 9.33
C THR A 2 10.00 6.09 8.54
N GLY A 3 9.52 5.93 7.30
CA GLY A 3 9.14 7.04 6.44
C GLY A 3 8.41 6.51 5.21
N ILE A 4 7.58 7.34 4.59
CA ILE A 4 6.83 7.02 3.37
C ILE A 4 7.77 6.96 2.16
N LEU A 5 8.79 7.82 2.14
CA LEU A 5 9.80 7.87 1.09
C LEU A 5 11.14 7.31 1.59
N PRO A 6 11.96 6.75 0.70
CA PRO A 6 13.26 6.23 1.07
C PRO A 6 14.16 7.35 1.60
N ILE A 7 14.76 7.09 2.77
CA ILE A 7 15.67 8.04 3.43
C ILE A 7 16.96 8.25 2.63
N LYS A 8 17.24 7.39 1.67
CA LYS A 8 18.42 7.42 0.81
C LYS A 8 18.31 8.46 -0.31
N LYS A 9 17.95 9.71 -0.04
CA LYS A 9 17.96 10.70 -1.10
C LYS A 9 18.94 11.84 -0.86
N TYR A 10 19.62 12.13 -1.91
CA TYR A 10 20.34 13.36 -2.25
C TYR A 10 21.76 13.58 -1.75
N TYR A 11 22.46 12.81 -1.03
CA TYR A 11 23.88 13.03 -0.72
C TYR A 11 24.56 11.93 0.13
N SER A 12 23.93 10.78 0.31
CA SER A 12 24.39 9.84 1.34
C SER A 12 24.70 8.43 0.87
N HIS A 13 24.97 8.22 -0.43
CA HIS A 13 25.34 6.87 -0.92
C HIS A 13 26.50 6.22 -0.16
N SER A 14 27.34 7.02 0.48
CA SER A 14 28.51 6.54 1.23
C SER A 14 28.26 6.32 2.73
N PHE A 15 27.34 7.06 3.35
CA PHE A 15 27.16 7.05 4.81
C PHE A 15 26.14 6.03 5.35
N LEU A 16 25.23 5.50 4.50
CA LEU A 16 24.14 4.65 4.95
C LEU A 16 24.23 3.19 4.47
N ASN A 17 25.40 2.71 4.11
CA ASN A 17 25.59 1.32 3.66
C ASN A 17 25.27 0.26 4.71
N ASN A 18 25.17 0.64 5.98
CA ASN A 18 24.87 -0.26 7.10
C ASN A 18 23.36 -0.45 7.34
N PHE A 19 22.49 0.27 6.61
CA PHE A 19 21.05 0.16 6.76
C PHE A 19 20.46 -0.70 5.64
N LYS A 20 19.64 -1.68 6.03
CA LYS A 20 18.83 -2.48 5.12
C LYS A 20 17.43 -1.90 5.09
N GLU A 21 16.96 -1.58 3.89
CA GLU A 21 15.61 -1.11 3.67
C GLU A 21 14.63 -2.30 3.60
N TYR A 22 13.47 -2.13 4.22
CA TYR A 22 12.33 -3.02 4.14
C TYR A 22 11.12 -2.17 3.73
N ASN A 23 10.38 -2.63 2.74
CA ASN A 23 9.18 -1.97 2.23
C ASN A 23 8.08 -3.00 1.96
N MET A 24 6.90 -2.56 1.54
CA MET A 24 5.77 -3.47 1.26
C MET A 24 6.09 -4.51 0.19
N LEU A 25 6.90 -4.17 -0.82
CA LEU A 25 7.33 -5.12 -1.85
C LEU A 25 8.34 -6.16 -1.34
N ARG A 26 9.11 -5.82 -0.30
CA ARG A 26 10.15 -6.67 0.30
C ARG A 26 10.11 -6.61 1.82
N PRO A 27 8.98 -6.99 2.45
CA PRO A 27 8.79 -6.82 3.89
C PRO A 27 9.63 -7.79 4.73
N GLN A 28 9.97 -8.97 4.18
CA GLN A 28 10.68 -10.04 4.88
C GLN A 28 10.07 -10.31 6.27
N LYS A 29 10.88 -10.31 7.35
CA LYS A 29 10.42 -10.57 8.71
C LYS A 29 9.54 -9.46 9.32
N PHE A 30 9.42 -8.33 8.64
CA PHE A 30 8.66 -7.18 9.13
C PHE A 30 7.26 -7.04 8.51
N ALA A 31 6.80 -8.03 7.74
CA ALA A 31 5.50 -8.02 7.07
C ALA A 31 4.36 -7.55 8.00
N LYS A 32 4.28 -8.10 9.21
CA LYS A 32 3.23 -7.77 10.19
C LYS A 32 3.26 -6.34 10.75
N TYR A 33 4.26 -5.54 10.41
CA TYR A 33 4.40 -4.14 10.88
C TYR A 33 4.09 -3.11 9.80
N PHE A 34 3.63 -3.55 8.62
CA PHE A 34 3.23 -2.65 7.54
C PHE A 34 1.75 -2.25 7.57
N GLY A 35 1.01 -2.73 8.54
CA GLY A 35 -0.39 -2.42 8.78
C GLY A 35 -0.93 -3.25 9.93
N PHE A 36 -2.24 -3.29 10.09
CA PHE A 36 -2.88 -4.15 11.09
C PHE A 36 -3.01 -5.58 10.56
N THR A 37 -2.78 -6.54 11.44
CA THR A 37 -3.05 -7.95 11.22
C THR A 37 -4.50 -8.30 11.62
N ASP A 38 -4.96 -9.51 11.27
CA ASP A 38 -6.25 -10.05 11.75
C ASP A 38 -6.43 -9.94 13.27
N ASP A 39 -5.36 -10.20 14.03
CA ASP A 39 -5.38 -10.16 15.48
C ASP A 39 -5.49 -8.72 16.01
N ASP A 40 -4.76 -7.79 15.38
CA ASP A 40 -4.83 -6.36 15.72
C ASP A 40 -6.25 -5.83 15.48
N VAL A 41 -6.89 -6.17 14.35
CA VAL A 41 -8.26 -5.73 14.03
C VAL A 41 -9.27 -6.28 15.06
N LYS A 42 -9.16 -7.57 15.43
CA LYS A 42 -10.02 -8.18 16.45
C LYS A 42 -9.81 -7.56 17.83
N GLU A 43 -8.59 -7.18 18.18
CA GLU A 43 -8.28 -6.48 19.43
C GLU A 43 -8.88 -5.07 19.44
N LEU A 44 -8.76 -4.33 18.33
CA LEU A 44 -9.34 -3.00 18.18
C LEU A 44 -10.86 -3.01 18.32
N LEU A 45 -11.56 -3.94 17.66
CA LEU A 45 -13.01 -4.10 17.78
C LEU A 45 -13.45 -4.27 19.24
N LYS A 46 -12.75 -5.09 20.02
CA LYS A 46 -13.03 -5.29 21.43
C LYS A 46 -12.73 -4.05 22.27
N LYS A 47 -11.63 -3.37 21.96
CA LYS A 47 -11.15 -2.21 22.72
C LYS A 47 -12.08 -1.00 22.58
N TYR A 48 -12.63 -0.79 21.39
CA TYR A 48 -13.48 0.36 21.07
C TYR A 48 -14.98 0.05 21.15
N ASP A 49 -15.35 -1.19 21.58
CA ASP A 49 -16.75 -1.64 21.69
C ASP A 49 -17.58 -1.34 20.44
N SER A 50 -16.97 -1.57 19.26
CA SER A 50 -17.59 -1.29 17.98
C SER A 50 -18.71 -2.30 17.67
N GLU A 51 -19.78 -1.84 17.04
CA GLU A 51 -20.88 -2.67 16.56
C GLU A 51 -20.53 -3.46 15.29
N LEU A 52 -19.44 -3.08 14.60
CA LEU A 52 -18.97 -3.77 13.40
C LEU A 52 -18.42 -5.16 13.75
N SER A 53 -18.70 -6.11 12.87
CA SER A 53 -18.10 -7.43 12.96
C SER A 53 -16.73 -7.47 12.26
N TYR A 54 -15.84 -8.35 12.76
CA TYR A 54 -14.57 -8.62 12.06
C TYR A 54 -14.78 -9.07 10.61
N LYS A 55 -15.89 -9.80 10.33
CA LYS A 55 -16.20 -10.28 8.99
C LYS A 55 -16.48 -9.13 8.03
N GLU A 56 -17.23 -8.12 8.44
CA GLU A 56 -17.49 -6.92 7.66
C GLU A 56 -16.22 -6.16 7.37
N LEU A 57 -15.38 -5.89 8.38
CA LEU A 57 -14.10 -5.24 8.17
C LEU A 57 -13.17 -6.02 7.22
N LYS A 58 -13.19 -7.36 7.30
CA LYS A 58 -12.44 -8.20 6.39
C LYS A 58 -12.96 -8.10 4.96
N GLU A 59 -14.26 -8.15 4.74
CA GLU A 59 -14.85 -8.04 3.40
C GLU A 59 -14.57 -6.69 2.73
N TRP A 60 -14.52 -5.62 3.53
CA TRP A 60 -14.28 -4.26 3.04
C TRP A 60 -12.80 -3.91 2.85
N TYR A 61 -11.93 -4.37 3.75
CA TYR A 61 -10.56 -3.86 3.87
C TYR A 61 -9.45 -4.91 3.74
N ASP A 62 -9.78 -6.19 3.45
CA ASP A 62 -8.79 -7.24 3.18
C ASP A 62 -8.20 -7.05 1.78
N GLY A 63 -7.16 -6.21 1.68
CA GLY A 63 -6.58 -5.82 0.39
C GLY A 63 -5.13 -6.24 0.20
N TYR A 64 -4.37 -6.50 1.26
CA TYR A 64 -2.94 -6.77 1.16
C TYR A 64 -2.56 -8.11 1.78
N LYS A 65 -1.74 -8.89 1.05
CA LYS A 65 -1.16 -10.12 1.58
C LYS A 65 0.36 -10.08 1.50
N LEU A 66 1.01 -9.87 2.65
CA LEU A 66 2.45 -9.76 2.76
C LEU A 66 3.02 -11.03 3.41
N ASN A 67 3.81 -11.80 2.66
CA ASN A 67 4.37 -13.09 3.11
C ASN A 67 3.32 -14.06 3.69
N GLY A 68 2.12 -14.07 3.12
CA GLY A 68 1.01 -14.93 3.55
C GLY A 68 0.22 -14.40 4.76
N ILE A 69 0.53 -13.21 5.25
CA ILE A 69 -0.19 -12.52 6.33
C ILE A 69 -1.13 -11.51 5.70
N ASP A 70 -2.41 -11.55 6.08
CA ASP A 70 -3.38 -10.52 5.69
C ASP A 70 -3.11 -9.24 6.47
N ILE A 71 -2.98 -8.13 5.74
CA ILE A 71 -2.61 -6.81 6.28
C ILE A 71 -3.68 -5.80 5.87
N TYR A 72 -4.18 -5.07 6.84
CA TYR A 72 -5.21 -4.05 6.68
C TYR A 72 -4.62 -2.65 6.78
N ASN A 73 -5.16 -1.71 6.01
CA ASN A 73 -4.80 -0.30 6.12
C ASN A 73 -5.25 0.24 7.50
N PRO A 74 -4.33 0.72 8.35
CA PRO A 74 -4.68 1.17 9.70
C PRO A 74 -5.68 2.34 9.70
N ASN A 75 -5.55 3.27 8.74
CA ASN A 75 -6.45 4.42 8.65
C ASN A 75 -7.89 4.00 8.36
N SER A 76 -8.10 3.15 7.35
CA SER A 76 -9.43 2.66 6.98
C SER A 76 -10.09 1.88 8.12
N ILE A 77 -9.35 0.99 8.79
CA ILE A 77 -9.84 0.23 9.94
C ILE A 77 -10.22 1.16 11.09
N PHE A 78 -9.35 2.14 11.39
CA PHE A 78 -9.59 3.03 12.52
C PHE A 78 -10.83 3.90 12.30
N ILE A 79 -10.98 4.51 11.12
CA ILE A 79 -12.14 5.33 10.79
C ILE A 79 -13.42 4.49 10.79
N ALA A 80 -13.42 3.29 10.20
CA ALA A 80 -14.59 2.41 10.22
C ALA A 80 -15.03 2.05 11.63
N ILE A 81 -14.10 1.73 12.52
CA ILE A 81 -14.40 1.42 13.93
C ILE A 81 -14.94 2.64 14.67
N GLU A 82 -14.38 3.83 14.43
CA GLU A 82 -14.79 5.08 15.07
C GLU A 82 -16.18 5.53 14.60
N SER A 83 -16.48 5.42 13.30
CA SER A 83 -17.78 5.77 12.72
C SER A 83 -18.85 4.70 12.87
N ASN A 84 -18.47 3.46 13.23
CA ASN A 84 -19.31 2.25 13.15
C ASN A 84 -19.92 2.02 11.75
N GLU A 85 -19.20 2.41 10.70
CA GLU A 85 -19.63 2.29 9.31
C GLU A 85 -18.46 1.86 8.43
N CYS A 86 -18.72 0.94 7.49
CA CYS A 86 -17.75 0.57 6.47
C CYS A 86 -17.99 1.40 5.20
N ASP A 87 -16.98 2.16 4.75
CA ASP A 87 -17.02 2.97 3.55
C ASP A 87 -15.64 3.05 2.90
N THR A 88 -15.57 3.68 1.74
CA THR A 88 -14.33 3.87 0.97
C THR A 88 -13.52 5.04 1.53
N TYR A 89 -12.75 4.80 2.56
CA TYR A 89 -11.90 5.84 3.20
C TYR A 89 -10.57 6.11 2.49
N PHE A 90 -10.39 5.54 1.31
CA PHE A 90 -9.14 5.68 0.53
C PHE A 90 -9.13 6.92 -0.37
N SER A 91 -10.30 7.52 -0.64
CA SER A 91 -10.48 8.58 -1.64
C SER A 91 -9.96 9.96 -1.20
N ASP A 92 -9.73 10.16 0.09
CA ASP A 92 -9.40 11.48 0.65
C ASP A 92 -7.88 11.72 0.79
N SER A 93 -7.04 10.81 0.30
CA SER A 93 -5.59 11.00 0.37
C SER A 93 -5.08 11.80 -0.84
N ALA A 94 -4.28 12.84 -0.58
CA ALA A 94 -3.70 13.75 -1.58
C ALA A 94 -2.81 13.06 -2.66
N SER A 95 -2.55 11.76 -2.51
CA SER A 95 -1.79 10.96 -3.48
C SER A 95 -2.57 10.59 -4.74
N ASN A 96 -3.87 10.86 -4.78
CA ASN A 96 -4.70 10.48 -5.93
C ASN A 96 -4.41 11.33 -7.18
N GLU A 97 -4.09 12.62 -7.02
CA GLU A 97 -3.79 13.51 -8.15
C GLU A 97 -2.51 13.05 -8.87
N ASP A 98 -1.44 12.78 -8.13
CA ASP A 98 -0.18 12.29 -8.69
C ASP A 98 -0.36 10.96 -9.43
N LEU A 99 -1.23 10.10 -8.91
CA LEU A 99 -1.55 8.82 -9.51
C LEU A 99 -2.34 8.97 -10.81
N PHE A 100 -3.35 9.84 -10.83
CA PHE A 100 -4.12 10.16 -12.04
C PHE A 100 -3.21 10.70 -13.14
N ASP A 101 -2.27 11.57 -12.80
CA ASP A 101 -1.29 12.10 -13.75
C ASP A 101 -0.41 10.98 -14.33
N CYS A 102 0.07 10.05 -13.50
CA CYS A 102 0.82 8.88 -13.97
C CYS A 102 0.02 7.99 -14.91
N ILE A 103 -1.27 7.72 -14.61
CA ILE A 103 -2.14 6.92 -15.47
C ILE A 103 -2.44 7.66 -16.79
N ASN A 104 -2.60 8.99 -16.74
CA ASN A 104 -2.87 9.80 -17.92
C ASN A 104 -1.66 9.90 -18.87
N MET A 105 -0.44 9.75 -18.38
CA MET A 105 0.76 9.66 -19.21
C MET A 105 0.78 8.39 -20.09
N ASP A 106 -0.04 7.39 -19.77
CA ASP A 106 -0.19 6.12 -20.50
C ASP A 106 1.14 5.46 -20.86
N LEU A 107 2.03 5.40 -19.86
CA LEU A 107 3.36 4.82 -20.03
C LEU A 107 3.25 3.34 -20.41
N ASP A 108 3.81 2.96 -21.54
CA ASP A 108 3.94 1.57 -22.00
C ASP A 108 2.61 0.76 -22.01
N GLY A 109 1.47 1.40 -22.31
CA GLY A 109 0.15 0.75 -22.31
C GLY A 109 -0.42 0.54 -20.90
N LEU A 110 -0.06 1.41 -19.95
CA LEU A 110 -0.50 1.36 -18.55
C LEU A 110 -2.03 1.36 -18.43
N LYS A 111 -2.75 2.12 -19.27
CA LYS A 111 -4.23 2.18 -19.22
C LYS A 111 -4.88 0.84 -19.51
N GLU A 112 -4.38 0.11 -20.52
CA GLU A 112 -4.89 -1.22 -20.86
C GLU A 112 -4.64 -2.21 -19.71
N ASP A 113 -3.46 -2.15 -19.10
CA ASP A 113 -3.13 -2.98 -17.94
C ASP A 113 -4.02 -2.65 -16.74
N VAL A 114 -4.30 -1.37 -16.46
CA VAL A 114 -5.21 -0.95 -15.39
C VAL A 114 -6.64 -1.43 -15.64
N LEU A 115 -7.14 -1.33 -16.87
CA LEU A 115 -8.45 -1.88 -17.23
C LEU A 115 -8.51 -3.40 -17.02
N SER A 116 -7.46 -4.12 -17.43
CA SER A 116 -7.35 -5.57 -17.19
C SER A 116 -7.36 -5.92 -15.71
N LEU A 117 -6.70 -5.12 -14.86
CA LEU A 117 -6.73 -5.29 -13.40
C LEU A 117 -8.14 -5.07 -12.84
N LEU A 118 -8.88 -4.06 -13.33
CA LEU A 118 -10.27 -3.80 -12.92
C LEU A 118 -11.21 -4.94 -13.33
N GLU A 119 -10.90 -5.66 -14.42
CA GLU A 119 -11.59 -6.88 -14.84
C GLU A 119 -11.18 -8.13 -14.02
N GLY A 120 -10.28 -7.98 -13.05
CA GLY A 120 -9.82 -9.06 -12.19
C GLY A 120 -8.67 -9.90 -12.79
N GLN A 121 -8.06 -9.45 -13.88
CA GLN A 121 -6.89 -10.12 -14.46
C GLN A 121 -5.65 -9.84 -13.62
N LYS A 122 -4.66 -10.76 -13.72
CA LYS A 122 -3.37 -10.61 -13.02
C LYS A 122 -2.33 -10.08 -14.00
N ILE A 123 -1.72 -8.94 -13.67
CA ILE A 123 -0.65 -8.35 -14.46
C ILE A 123 0.69 -8.61 -13.76
N PRO A 124 1.62 -9.33 -14.39
CA PRO A 124 2.97 -9.48 -13.86
C PRO A 124 3.76 -8.18 -14.05
N PHE A 125 4.43 -7.71 -13.02
CA PHE A 125 5.31 -6.55 -13.10
C PHE A 125 6.65 -6.79 -12.40
N ASN A 126 7.69 -6.04 -12.77
CA ASN A 126 9.02 -6.15 -12.20
C ASN A 126 9.27 -5.07 -11.14
N SER A 127 9.29 -5.47 -9.86
CA SER A 127 9.55 -4.56 -8.74
C SER A 127 11.03 -4.38 -8.41
N LYS A 128 11.96 -5.01 -9.15
CA LYS A 128 13.38 -5.05 -8.75
C LYS A 128 14.13 -3.75 -8.99
N GLU A 129 13.71 -2.97 -9.97
CA GLU A 129 14.40 -1.76 -10.42
C GLU A 129 13.84 -0.48 -9.82
N PHE A 130 12.67 -0.55 -9.20
CA PHE A 130 12.02 0.62 -8.61
C PHE A 130 12.77 1.15 -7.39
N GLN A 131 13.11 2.44 -7.42
CA GLN A 131 13.88 3.11 -6.37
C GLN A 131 13.01 4.02 -5.49
N ASN A 132 11.68 3.88 -5.50
CA ASN A 132 10.71 4.71 -4.74
C ASN A 132 10.89 6.22 -4.99
N ASN A 133 11.13 6.63 -6.23
CA ASN A 133 11.30 8.04 -6.57
C ASN A 133 10.17 8.51 -7.51
N ILE A 134 9.20 9.22 -6.99
CA ILE A 134 8.08 9.78 -7.77
C ILE A 134 8.57 10.68 -8.91
N SER A 135 9.67 11.41 -8.72
CA SER A 135 10.25 12.28 -9.77
C SER A 135 10.96 11.52 -10.90
N GLU A 136 11.08 10.22 -10.81
CA GLU A 136 11.77 9.36 -11.78
C GLU A 136 10.88 8.26 -12.36
N ILE A 137 9.56 8.41 -12.30
CA ILE A 137 8.61 7.49 -12.92
C ILE A 137 8.79 7.57 -14.44
N LYS A 138 9.22 6.47 -15.04
CA LYS A 138 9.49 6.37 -16.48
C LYS A 138 8.81 5.20 -17.16
N THR A 139 8.39 4.21 -16.39
CA THR A 139 7.81 2.97 -16.88
C THR A 139 6.53 2.62 -16.16
N LYS A 140 5.68 1.79 -16.77
CA LYS A 140 4.49 1.25 -16.10
C LYS A 140 4.82 0.45 -14.84
N ASN A 141 5.99 -0.22 -14.81
CA ASN A 141 6.43 -0.94 -13.62
C ASN A 141 6.66 -0.02 -12.42
N ASP A 142 7.15 1.21 -12.66
CA ASP A 142 7.34 2.21 -11.62
C ASP A 142 6.00 2.62 -11.02
N VAL A 143 4.98 2.81 -11.88
CA VAL A 143 3.61 3.14 -11.44
C VAL A 143 3.01 2.00 -10.62
N PHE A 144 3.13 0.74 -11.09
CA PHE A 144 2.64 -0.41 -10.32
C PHE A 144 3.34 -0.58 -8.97
N CYS A 145 4.64 -0.30 -8.90
CA CYS A 145 5.36 -0.30 -7.63
C CYS A 145 4.85 0.80 -6.69
N LEU A 146 4.55 1.98 -7.21
CA LEU A 146 3.99 3.09 -6.43
C LEU A 146 2.58 2.76 -5.89
N LEU A 147 1.75 2.08 -6.70
CA LEU A 147 0.41 1.64 -6.29
C LEU A 147 0.39 0.65 -5.13
N ILE A 148 1.49 -0.07 -4.91
CA ILE A 148 1.60 -1.11 -3.87
C ILE A 148 2.31 -0.56 -2.61
N CYS A 149 3.10 0.50 -2.73
CA CYS A 149 3.84 1.08 -1.62
C CYS A 149 3.05 2.12 -0.86
#